data_37eceded7361114ddb6c0bf777c6ba87
#
_entry.id   37eceded7361114ddb6c0bf777c6ba87
#
_cell.length_a   1.000
_cell.length_b   1.000
_cell.length_c   1.000
_cell.angle_alpha   90.00
_cell.angle_beta   90.00
_cell.angle_gamma   90.00
#
_symmetry.space_group_name_H-M   'P 1'
#
loop_
_entity.id
_entity.type
_entity.pdbx_description
1 polymer ?
#
loop_
_entity_poly.entity_id
_entity_poly.type
_entity_poly.pdbx_seq_one_letter_code
_entity_poly.pdbx_strand_id
1 'polypeptide(L)'
;EKRLEKVTRAAKAGDKKAAKEMELLNRVKEALLTGVSARAVQVADDEKELLDSFQLLTTKPVLYVCNVDEKSAKNGNAYVDRVREAVKNEEAEIIVLAVATEADITELESYEERQMFLEDIGLDEPGASKLIRAAYHLLNLQTYFTAGVKEVRAWTIHKGDTAPQAAGVIH
;
A
#
# COMPACT_ATOMS: atom_id res chain seq x y z
N GLU A 1 12.65 -13.69 -16.84
CA GLU A 1 13.67 -14.50 -17.55
C GLU A 1 14.20 -13.78 -18.78
N LYS A 2 13.37 -13.40 -19.77
CA LYS A 2 13.82 -12.73 -21.02
C LYS A 2 14.69 -11.49 -20.79
N ARG A 3 14.36 -10.65 -19.77
CA ARG A 3 15.16 -9.48 -19.41
C ARG A 3 16.54 -9.90 -18.90
N LEU A 4 16.60 -10.93 -18.06
CA LEU A 4 17.85 -11.46 -17.51
C LEU A 4 18.78 -11.97 -18.61
N GLU A 5 18.25 -12.70 -19.59
CA GLU A 5 19.04 -13.17 -20.74
C GLU A 5 19.67 -12.02 -21.54
N LYS A 6 18.88 -10.97 -21.80
CA LYS A 6 19.36 -9.78 -22.52
C LYS A 6 20.46 -9.06 -21.76
N VAL A 7 20.23 -8.82 -20.45
CA VAL A 7 21.16 -8.11 -19.58
C VAL A 7 22.46 -8.91 -19.38
N THR A 8 22.37 -10.24 -19.27
CA THR A 8 23.54 -11.12 -19.14
C THR A 8 24.47 -11.01 -20.34
N ARG A 9 23.95 -10.86 -21.55
CA ARG A 9 24.78 -10.66 -22.76
C ARG A 9 25.54 -9.34 -22.71
N ALA A 10 24.87 -8.25 -22.32
CA ALA A 10 25.49 -6.93 -22.21
C ALA A 10 26.55 -6.89 -21.08
N ALA A 11 26.26 -7.51 -19.94
CA ALA A 11 27.20 -7.61 -18.82
C ALA A 11 28.48 -8.36 -19.21
N LYS A 12 28.35 -9.46 -19.96
CA LYS A 12 29.52 -10.21 -20.51
C LYS A 12 30.34 -9.39 -21.52
N ALA A 13 29.73 -8.42 -22.19
CA ALA A 13 30.41 -7.48 -23.07
C ALA A 13 31.11 -6.33 -22.31
N GLY A 14 31.09 -6.32 -20.97
CA GLY A 14 31.77 -5.31 -20.15
C GLY A 14 30.93 -4.12 -19.72
N ASP A 15 29.64 -4.14 -19.97
CA ASP A 15 28.71 -3.07 -19.51
C ASP A 15 28.50 -3.18 -17.99
N LYS A 16 29.05 -2.20 -17.24
CA LYS A 16 28.96 -2.14 -15.77
C LYS A 16 27.52 -1.92 -15.27
N LYS A 17 26.69 -1.17 -16.01
CA LYS A 17 25.27 -0.97 -15.65
C LYS A 17 24.50 -2.27 -15.81
N ALA A 18 24.72 -2.97 -16.92
CA ALA A 18 24.13 -4.28 -17.14
C ALA A 18 24.58 -5.32 -16.11
N ALA A 19 25.83 -5.26 -15.65
CA ALA A 19 26.32 -6.16 -14.60
C ALA A 19 25.55 -5.93 -13.27
N LYS A 20 25.35 -4.67 -12.86
CA LYS A 20 24.56 -4.32 -11.67
C LYS A 20 23.09 -4.75 -11.80
N GLU A 21 22.48 -4.51 -12.96
CA GLU A 21 21.11 -4.95 -13.25
C GLU A 21 20.97 -6.47 -13.20
N MET A 22 21.93 -7.20 -13.75
CA MET A 22 21.96 -8.67 -13.72
C MET A 22 22.02 -9.21 -12.30
N GLU A 23 22.84 -8.61 -11.44
CA GLU A 23 22.97 -9.01 -10.05
C GLU A 23 21.63 -8.82 -9.30
N LEU A 24 21.00 -7.67 -9.44
CA LEU A 24 19.69 -7.40 -8.83
C LEU A 24 18.60 -8.35 -9.36
N LEU A 25 18.56 -8.59 -10.68
CA LEU A 25 17.62 -9.53 -11.29
C LEU A 25 17.79 -10.95 -10.76
N ASN A 26 19.01 -11.40 -10.50
CA ASN A 26 19.26 -12.72 -9.92
C ASN A 26 18.78 -12.79 -8.46
N ARG A 27 19.06 -11.78 -7.62
CA ARG A 27 18.54 -11.72 -6.25
C ARG A 27 17.02 -11.76 -6.21
N VAL A 28 16.37 -10.96 -7.05
CA VAL A 28 14.90 -10.93 -7.14
C VAL A 28 14.36 -12.28 -7.66
N LYS A 29 14.98 -12.87 -8.67
CA LYS A 29 14.58 -14.18 -9.20
C LYS A 29 14.66 -15.27 -8.13
N GLU A 30 15.73 -15.31 -7.37
CA GLU A 30 15.93 -16.27 -6.28
C GLU A 30 14.86 -16.12 -5.20
N ALA A 31 14.59 -14.89 -4.77
CA ALA A 31 13.52 -14.60 -3.82
C ALA A 31 12.16 -15.09 -4.33
N LEU A 32 11.81 -14.78 -5.57
CA LEU A 32 10.53 -15.22 -6.15
C LEU A 32 10.43 -16.75 -6.28
N LEU A 33 11.52 -17.45 -6.58
CA LEU A 33 11.55 -18.92 -6.65
C LEU A 33 11.35 -19.58 -5.28
N THR A 34 11.75 -18.91 -4.22
CA THR A 34 11.52 -19.35 -2.82
C THR A 34 10.18 -18.87 -2.23
N GLY A 35 9.33 -18.21 -3.04
CA GLY A 35 8.03 -17.69 -2.61
C GLY A 35 8.10 -16.35 -1.88
N VAL A 36 9.27 -15.71 -1.84
CA VAL A 36 9.44 -14.38 -1.22
C VAL A 36 9.10 -13.29 -2.22
N SER A 37 8.28 -12.34 -1.79
CA SER A 37 7.88 -11.19 -2.63
C SER A 37 9.07 -10.30 -2.98
N ALA A 38 9.10 -9.71 -4.18
CA ALA A 38 10.19 -8.84 -4.61
C ALA A 38 10.35 -7.59 -3.72
N ARG A 39 9.29 -7.11 -3.05
CA ARG A 39 9.33 -5.99 -2.08
C ARG A 39 10.11 -6.32 -0.80
N ALA A 40 10.26 -7.61 -0.46
CA ALA A 40 11.03 -8.06 0.68
C ALA A 40 12.53 -8.25 0.37
N VAL A 41 12.94 -8.08 -0.89
CA VAL A 41 14.34 -8.14 -1.28
C VAL A 41 15.04 -6.86 -0.82
N GLN A 42 16.05 -7.00 0.00
CA GLN A 42 16.85 -5.85 0.44
C GLN A 42 17.63 -5.28 -0.75
N VAL A 43 17.44 -3.99 -1.00
CA VAL A 43 18.10 -3.25 -2.09
C VAL A 43 18.73 -1.96 -1.53
N ALA A 44 19.84 -1.54 -2.12
CA ALA A 44 20.43 -0.25 -1.81
C ALA A 44 19.56 0.89 -2.41
N ASP A 45 19.70 2.10 -1.88
CA ASP A 45 18.90 3.24 -2.34
C ASP A 45 19.05 3.52 -3.83
N ASP A 46 20.23 3.33 -4.37
CA ASP A 46 20.54 3.49 -5.79
C ASP A 46 20.05 2.33 -6.68
N GLU A 47 19.54 1.25 -6.09
CA GLU A 47 18.91 0.12 -6.79
C GLU A 47 17.38 0.21 -6.82
N LYS A 48 16.76 1.08 -6.00
CA LYS A 48 15.29 1.19 -5.90
C LYS A 48 14.65 1.51 -7.24
N GLU A 49 15.12 2.56 -7.92
CA GLU A 49 14.62 2.92 -9.24
C GLU A 49 14.75 1.79 -10.26
N LEU A 50 15.86 1.04 -10.17
CA LEU A 50 16.11 -0.10 -11.04
C LEU A 50 15.12 -1.25 -10.76
N LEU A 51 14.87 -1.55 -9.47
CA LEU A 51 13.87 -2.54 -9.06
C LEU A 51 12.46 -2.15 -9.55
N ASP A 52 12.08 -0.89 -9.41
CA ASP A 52 10.79 -0.36 -9.88
C ASP A 52 10.65 -0.48 -11.41
N SER A 53 11.76 -0.32 -12.15
CA SER A 53 11.78 -0.50 -13.61
C SER A 53 11.45 -1.92 -14.07
N PHE A 54 11.52 -2.90 -13.17
CA PHE A 54 11.13 -4.29 -13.48
C PHE A 54 9.61 -4.46 -13.53
N GLN A 55 8.85 -3.52 -12.99
CA GLN A 55 7.37 -3.48 -12.98
C GLN A 55 6.74 -4.79 -12.47
N LEU A 56 7.35 -5.40 -11.46
CA LEU A 56 6.85 -6.64 -10.88
C LEU A 56 5.62 -6.35 -10.01
N LEU A 57 4.60 -7.19 -10.10
CA LEU A 57 3.42 -7.09 -9.22
C LEU A 57 3.82 -7.20 -7.74
N THR A 58 4.79 -8.06 -7.44
CA THR A 58 5.27 -8.31 -6.09
C THR A 58 6.17 -7.21 -5.51
N THR A 59 6.52 -6.15 -6.26
CA THR A 59 7.15 -4.93 -5.71
C THR A 59 6.12 -3.94 -5.17
N LYS A 60 4.84 -4.07 -5.57
CA LYS A 60 3.80 -3.14 -5.13
C LYS A 60 3.56 -3.25 -3.63
N PRO A 61 3.30 -2.12 -2.94
CA PRO A 61 2.90 -2.14 -1.54
C PRO A 61 1.58 -2.91 -1.38
N VAL A 62 1.39 -3.56 -0.23
CA VAL A 62 0.22 -4.42 0.03
C VAL A 62 -0.43 -3.98 1.34
N LEU A 63 -1.75 -3.86 1.31
CA LEU A 63 -2.60 -3.69 2.47
C LEU A 63 -3.44 -4.97 2.65
N TYR A 64 -3.29 -5.62 3.78
CA TYR A 64 -4.10 -6.77 4.16
C TYR A 64 -5.36 -6.32 4.90
N VAL A 65 -6.51 -6.65 4.35
CA VAL A 65 -7.80 -6.35 4.97
C VAL A 65 -8.38 -7.65 5.54
N CYS A 66 -8.39 -7.77 6.86
CA CYS A 66 -8.95 -8.91 7.56
C CYS A 66 -10.44 -8.66 7.83
N ASN A 67 -11.30 -9.30 7.04
CA ASN A 67 -12.74 -9.26 7.27
C ASN A 67 -13.11 -10.22 8.40
N VAL A 68 -13.74 -9.69 9.42
CA VAL A 68 -14.12 -10.42 10.65
C VAL A 68 -15.61 -10.22 10.97
N ASP A 69 -16.11 -10.96 11.96
CA ASP A 69 -17.42 -10.70 12.55
C ASP A 69 -17.41 -9.41 13.42
N GLU A 70 -18.59 -8.90 13.74
CA GLU A 70 -18.79 -7.69 14.55
C GLU A 70 -18.04 -7.75 15.89
N LYS A 71 -18.12 -8.88 16.60
CA LYS A 71 -17.46 -9.07 17.90
C LYS A 71 -15.94 -8.94 17.84
N SER A 72 -15.38 -9.26 16.69
CA SER A 72 -13.94 -9.22 16.42
C SER A 72 -13.49 -7.89 15.77
N ALA A 73 -14.41 -6.99 15.45
CA ALA A 73 -14.12 -5.74 14.72
C ALA A 73 -13.09 -4.84 15.41
N LYS A 74 -13.14 -4.78 16.75
CA LYS A 74 -12.24 -3.94 17.56
C LYS A 74 -10.85 -4.55 17.73
N ASN A 75 -10.78 -5.82 18.09
CA ASN A 75 -9.54 -6.45 18.55
C ASN A 75 -8.98 -7.49 17.57
N GLY A 76 -9.77 -7.89 16.58
CA GLY A 76 -9.46 -9.03 15.73
C GLY A 76 -9.77 -10.36 16.41
N ASN A 77 -9.27 -11.44 15.82
CA ASN A 77 -9.43 -12.80 16.30
C ASN A 77 -8.18 -13.64 15.98
N ALA A 78 -8.17 -14.90 16.37
CA ALA A 78 -7.04 -15.81 16.14
C ALA A 78 -6.61 -15.95 14.66
N TYR A 79 -7.52 -15.73 13.70
CA TYR A 79 -7.16 -15.73 12.28
C TYR A 79 -6.39 -14.46 11.90
N VAL A 80 -6.78 -13.31 12.46
CA VAL A 80 -6.04 -12.05 12.29
C VAL A 80 -4.62 -12.18 12.83
N ASP A 81 -4.46 -12.81 13.99
CA ASP A 81 -3.13 -13.03 14.58
C ASP A 81 -2.27 -13.96 13.72
N ARG A 82 -2.87 -14.96 13.10
CA ARG A 82 -2.17 -15.82 12.12
C ARG A 82 -1.75 -15.05 10.88
N VAL A 83 -2.56 -14.10 10.38
CA VAL A 83 -2.17 -13.22 9.28
C VAL A 83 -0.99 -12.34 9.70
N ARG A 84 -1.07 -11.70 10.88
CA ARG A 84 0.02 -10.88 11.41
C ARG A 84 1.34 -11.64 11.48
N GLU A 85 1.29 -12.88 11.98
CA GLU A 85 2.47 -13.73 12.05
C GLU A 85 3.00 -14.12 10.66
N ALA A 86 2.11 -14.44 9.72
CA ALA A 86 2.49 -14.85 8.38
C ALA A 86 3.20 -13.73 7.60
N VAL A 87 2.79 -12.47 7.82
CA VAL A 87 3.32 -11.31 7.07
C VAL A 87 4.28 -10.43 7.88
N LYS A 88 4.70 -10.87 9.06
CA LYS A 88 5.54 -10.09 9.98
C LYS A 88 6.88 -9.62 9.38
N ASN A 89 7.37 -10.32 8.36
CA ASN A 89 8.61 -9.97 7.66
C ASN A 89 8.35 -9.16 6.37
N GLU A 90 7.11 -8.80 6.11
CA GLU A 90 6.73 -7.92 4.99
C GLU A 90 6.49 -6.50 5.51
N GLU A 91 6.88 -5.50 4.76
CA GLU A 91 6.47 -4.11 5.00
C GLU A 91 5.02 -3.93 4.53
N ALA A 92 4.08 -4.59 5.22
CA ALA A 92 2.67 -4.61 4.87
C ALA A 92 1.83 -4.05 6.01
N GLU A 93 0.83 -3.26 5.67
CA GLU A 93 -0.15 -2.76 6.63
C GLU A 93 -1.31 -3.75 6.74
N ILE A 94 -1.82 -3.94 7.97
CA ILE A 94 -2.93 -4.85 8.25
C ILE A 94 -4.04 -4.06 8.93
N ILE A 95 -5.24 -4.10 8.36
CA ILE A 95 -6.43 -3.55 8.99
C ILE A 95 -7.47 -4.63 9.25
N VAL A 96 -8.27 -4.43 10.28
CA VAL A 96 -9.37 -5.32 10.66
C VAL A 96 -10.67 -4.58 10.43
N LEU A 97 -11.58 -5.19 9.67
CA LEU A 97 -12.90 -4.65 9.35
C LEU A 97 -13.97 -5.71 9.53
N ALA A 98 -15.14 -5.31 10.00
CA ALA A 98 -16.37 -6.11 9.95
C ALA A 98 -17.26 -5.58 8.82
N VAL A 99 -17.07 -6.09 7.60
CA VAL A 99 -17.72 -5.55 6.40
C VAL A 99 -19.24 -5.64 6.46
N ALA A 100 -19.82 -6.64 7.12
CA ALA A 100 -21.25 -6.72 7.35
C ALA A 100 -21.74 -5.54 8.20
N THR A 101 -21.06 -5.25 9.30
CA THR A 101 -21.34 -4.10 10.17
C THR A 101 -21.20 -2.75 9.44
N GLU A 102 -20.19 -2.64 8.55
CA GLU A 102 -20.04 -1.46 7.69
C GLU A 102 -21.25 -1.24 6.77
N ALA A 103 -21.82 -2.33 6.23
CA ALA A 103 -23.03 -2.25 5.42
C ALA A 103 -24.21 -1.71 6.27
N ASP A 104 -24.41 -2.23 7.48
CA ASP A 104 -25.46 -1.79 8.37
C ASP A 104 -25.30 -0.29 8.73
N ILE A 105 -24.07 0.19 8.98
CA ILE A 105 -23.78 1.61 9.22
C ILE A 105 -24.16 2.49 8.02
N THR A 106 -23.97 2.00 6.79
CA THR A 106 -24.33 2.79 5.59
C THR A 106 -25.83 2.96 5.38
N GLU A 107 -26.65 2.07 5.95
CA GLU A 107 -28.12 2.16 5.89
C GLU A 107 -28.69 3.18 6.87
N LEU A 108 -27.91 3.61 7.87
CA LEU A 108 -28.33 4.65 8.82
C LEU A 108 -28.34 6.02 8.15
N GLU A 109 -29.44 6.77 8.33
CA GLU A 109 -29.66 8.02 7.60
C GLU A 109 -28.87 9.19 8.20
N SER A 110 -28.87 9.31 9.55
CA SER A 110 -28.24 10.44 10.23
C SER A 110 -26.80 10.15 10.68
N TYR A 111 -26.02 11.22 10.84
CA TYR A 111 -24.67 11.12 11.41
C TYR A 111 -24.71 10.68 12.87
N GLU A 112 -25.70 11.17 13.63
CA GLU A 112 -25.89 10.88 15.05
C GLU A 112 -26.16 9.39 15.26
N GLU A 113 -27.03 8.78 14.44
CA GLU A 113 -27.31 7.34 14.49
C GLU A 113 -26.05 6.51 14.21
N ARG A 114 -25.27 6.90 13.22
CA ARG A 114 -23.99 6.23 12.90
C ARG A 114 -23.00 6.30 14.07
N GLN A 115 -22.90 7.45 14.73
CA GLN A 115 -22.02 7.62 15.89
C GLN A 115 -22.48 6.77 17.08
N MET A 116 -23.78 6.77 17.40
CA MET A 116 -24.34 5.93 18.45
C MET A 116 -24.10 4.43 18.18
N PHE A 117 -24.30 4.01 16.94
CA PHE A 117 -24.06 2.62 16.55
C PHE A 117 -22.59 2.23 16.71
N LEU A 118 -21.65 3.08 16.25
CA LEU A 118 -20.22 2.85 16.42
C LEU A 118 -19.81 2.76 17.89
N GLU A 119 -20.33 3.66 18.74
CA GLU A 119 -20.09 3.65 20.19
C GLU A 119 -20.59 2.35 20.83
N ASP A 120 -21.76 1.87 20.43
CA ASP A 120 -22.40 0.67 20.96
C ASP A 120 -21.56 -0.61 20.68
N ILE A 121 -20.96 -0.68 19.50
CA ILE A 121 -20.05 -1.77 19.12
C ILE A 121 -18.58 -1.50 19.50
N GLY A 122 -18.31 -0.37 20.17
CA GLY A 122 -17.00 0.02 20.68
C GLY A 122 -15.97 0.39 19.62
N LEU A 123 -16.42 0.91 18.49
CA LEU A 123 -15.57 1.46 17.43
C LEU A 123 -15.58 3.00 17.47
N ASP A 124 -14.41 3.60 17.21
CA ASP A 124 -14.25 5.06 17.21
C ASP A 124 -14.62 5.68 15.86
N GLU A 125 -14.59 4.89 14.79
CA GLU A 125 -14.85 5.35 13.43
C GLU A 125 -15.25 4.19 12.51
N PRO A 126 -15.93 4.48 11.36
CA PRO A 126 -16.22 3.50 10.35
C PRO A 126 -14.94 2.86 9.79
N GLY A 127 -14.98 1.58 9.46
CA GLY A 127 -13.87 0.86 8.88
C GLY A 127 -13.47 1.38 7.49
N ALA A 128 -14.43 1.92 6.73
CA ALA A 128 -14.16 2.62 5.48
C ALA A 128 -13.18 3.79 5.67
N SER A 129 -13.32 4.56 6.76
CA SER A 129 -12.39 5.66 7.10
C SER A 129 -11.00 5.13 7.45
N LYS A 130 -10.91 4.02 8.19
CA LYS A 130 -9.64 3.32 8.46
C LYS A 130 -8.97 2.85 7.18
N LEU A 131 -9.74 2.24 6.28
CA LEU A 131 -9.24 1.75 4.99
C LEU A 131 -8.65 2.88 4.14
N ILE A 132 -9.38 3.98 4.00
CA ILE A 132 -8.93 5.15 3.23
C ILE A 132 -7.62 5.70 3.82
N ARG A 133 -7.56 5.85 5.13
CA ARG A 133 -6.37 6.38 5.82
C ARG A 133 -5.17 5.47 5.68
N ALA A 134 -5.35 4.15 5.84
CA ALA A 134 -4.33 3.14 5.64
C ALA A 134 -3.82 3.16 4.18
N ALA A 135 -4.71 3.23 3.19
CA ALA A 135 -4.33 3.34 1.78
C ALA A 135 -3.53 4.62 1.47
N TYR A 136 -3.94 5.76 2.01
CA TYR A 136 -3.20 7.03 1.88
C TYR A 136 -1.82 6.94 2.52
N HIS A 137 -1.73 6.34 3.70
CA HIS A 137 -0.46 6.12 4.39
C HIS A 137 0.46 5.20 3.57
N LEU A 138 -0.05 4.05 3.15
CA LEU A 138 0.70 3.06 2.36
C LEU A 138 1.24 3.62 1.05
N LEU A 139 0.45 4.46 0.38
CA LEU A 139 0.82 5.10 -0.89
C LEU A 139 1.55 6.43 -0.71
N ASN A 140 1.85 6.80 0.54
CA ASN A 140 2.50 8.07 0.89
C ASN A 140 1.78 9.30 0.31
N LEU A 141 0.45 9.28 0.35
CA LEU A 141 -0.40 10.34 -0.17
C LEU A 141 -0.81 11.36 0.90
N GLN A 142 -1.10 12.57 0.45
CA GLN A 142 -1.74 13.61 1.23
C GLN A 142 -2.69 14.42 0.36
N THR A 143 -3.66 15.08 0.99
CA THR A 143 -4.62 15.94 0.32
C THR A 143 -4.38 17.40 0.69
N TYR A 144 -4.49 18.29 -0.28
CA TYR A 144 -4.60 19.73 -0.04
C TYR A 144 -5.82 20.29 -0.79
N PHE A 145 -6.27 21.45 -0.36
CA PHE A 145 -7.44 22.11 -0.93
C PHE A 145 -7.06 23.38 -1.68
N THR A 146 -7.71 23.60 -2.81
CA THR A 146 -7.76 24.90 -3.44
C THR A 146 -9.15 25.49 -3.24
N ALA A 147 -9.22 26.77 -2.90
CA ALA A 147 -10.46 27.50 -2.74
C ALA A 147 -10.46 28.74 -3.65
N GLY A 148 -11.48 28.84 -4.48
CA GLY A 148 -11.72 29.96 -5.38
C GLY A 148 -13.18 30.38 -5.35
N VAL A 149 -13.48 31.48 -6.04
CA VAL A 149 -14.86 32.00 -6.10
C VAL A 149 -15.83 31.02 -6.75
N LYS A 150 -15.32 30.17 -7.67
CA LYS A 150 -16.17 29.24 -8.44
C LYS A 150 -16.25 27.85 -7.85
N GLU A 151 -15.19 27.38 -7.21
CA GLU A 151 -15.11 26.02 -6.65
C GLU A 151 -14.13 25.92 -5.48
N VAL A 152 -14.40 24.92 -4.63
CA VAL A 152 -13.43 24.38 -3.69
C VAL A 152 -13.14 22.95 -4.09
N ARG A 153 -11.87 22.60 -4.25
CA ARG A 153 -11.45 21.27 -4.73
C ARG A 153 -10.33 20.67 -3.91
N ALA A 154 -10.44 19.37 -3.68
CA ALA A 154 -9.41 18.55 -3.05
C ALA A 154 -8.49 17.94 -4.13
N TRP A 155 -7.19 17.95 -3.87
CA TRP A 155 -6.16 17.41 -4.76
C TRP A 155 -5.29 16.45 -3.99
N THR A 156 -5.02 15.28 -4.58
CA THR A 156 -4.15 14.27 -3.96
C THR A 156 -2.74 14.41 -4.53
N ILE A 157 -1.76 14.51 -3.64
CA ILE A 157 -0.32 14.59 -3.94
C ILE A 157 0.44 13.59 -3.08
N HIS A 158 1.72 13.39 -3.36
CA HIS A 158 2.58 12.61 -2.49
C HIS A 158 3.14 13.47 -1.33
N LYS A 159 3.34 12.84 -0.18
CA LYS A 159 4.01 13.50 0.95
C LYS A 159 5.44 13.85 0.55
N GLY A 160 5.82 15.11 0.77
CA GLY A 160 7.14 15.60 0.40
C GLY A 160 7.19 16.31 -0.98
N ASP A 161 6.09 16.28 -1.74
CA ASP A 161 6.01 17.07 -2.97
C ASP A 161 6.24 18.56 -2.67
N THR A 162 7.08 19.17 -3.50
CA THR A 162 7.33 20.61 -3.45
C THR A 162 6.13 21.40 -4.01
N ALA A 163 6.04 22.70 -3.70
CA ALA A 163 4.95 23.54 -4.20
C ALA A 163 4.78 23.51 -5.73
N PRO A 164 5.83 23.53 -6.56
CA PRO A 164 5.69 23.35 -8.00
C PRO A 164 5.13 22.00 -8.42
N GLN A 165 5.53 20.90 -7.74
CA GLN A 165 5.00 19.56 -8.00
C GLN A 165 3.52 19.48 -7.65
N ALA A 166 3.13 19.98 -6.48
CA ALA A 166 1.74 20.05 -6.06
C ALA A 166 0.88 20.90 -7.03
N ALA A 167 1.40 22.03 -7.49
CA ALA A 167 0.72 22.85 -8.48
C ALA A 167 0.57 22.15 -9.84
N GLY A 168 1.51 21.31 -10.23
CA GLY A 168 1.44 20.50 -11.46
C GLY A 168 0.32 19.48 -11.51
N VAL A 169 -0.27 19.12 -10.35
CA VAL A 169 -1.43 18.22 -10.29
C VAL A 169 -2.74 18.93 -10.65
N ILE A 170 -2.75 20.28 -10.60
CA ILE A 170 -3.93 21.10 -10.91
C ILE A 170 -4.10 21.30 -12.43
N HIS A 171 -3.02 21.22 -13.21
CA HIS A 171 -2.98 21.55 -14.65
C HIS A 171 -2.62 20.39 -15.54
#